data_3a1f6e9879e26239acf0214687a7fc89
#
_entry.id   3a1f6e9879e26239acf0214687a7fc89
#
_cell.length_a   1.000
_cell.length_b   1.000
_cell.length_c   1.000
_cell.angle_alpha   90.00
_cell.angle_beta   90.00
_cell.angle_gamma   90.00
#
_symmetry.space_group_name_H-M   'P 1'
#
loop_
_entity.id
_entity.type
_entity.pdbx_description
1 polymer ?
#
loop_
_entity_poly.entity_id
_entity_poly.type
_entity_poly.pdbx_seq_one_letter_code
_entity_poly.pdbx_strand_id
1 'polypeptide(L)'
;MSETKGAFWIAHVKVLDEERYGKYAALAGPAIAKHGGTFLARGGRYVQLEGNDRPRNVVARFPSLDAAVACYHSPEYQEALSHAKGASERDLMVVEEA
;
A
#
# COMPACT_ATOMS: atom_id res chain seq x y z
N MET A 1 -1.91 -16.54 26.37
CA MET A 1 -1.82 -16.67 24.91
C MET A 1 -1.85 -15.28 24.29
N SER A 2 -0.89 -14.97 23.48
CA SER A 2 -0.88 -13.69 22.83
C SER A 2 -1.69 -13.75 21.53
N GLU A 3 -2.52 -12.76 21.32
CA GLU A 3 -3.23 -12.62 20.07
C GLU A 3 -2.44 -11.67 19.17
N THR A 4 -2.24 -12.09 17.94
CA THR A 4 -1.60 -11.24 16.96
C THR A 4 -2.65 -10.29 16.39
N LYS A 5 -2.41 -8.99 16.57
CA LYS A 5 -3.25 -7.98 15.95
C LYS A 5 -2.94 -7.89 14.47
N GLY A 6 -3.96 -7.66 13.68
CA GLY A 6 -3.77 -7.29 12.29
C GLY A 6 -3.17 -5.90 12.18
N ALA A 7 -2.79 -5.54 10.98
CA ALA A 7 -2.20 -4.23 10.72
C ALA A 7 -2.74 -3.66 9.42
N PHE A 8 -2.76 -2.35 9.33
CA PHE A 8 -3.18 -1.65 8.13
C PHE A 8 -1.97 -1.06 7.41
N TRP A 9 -1.94 -1.28 6.13
CA TRP A 9 -1.02 -0.66 5.18
C TRP A 9 -1.78 0.48 4.55
N ILE A 10 -1.33 1.70 4.79
CA ILE A 10 -2.06 2.90 4.38
C ILE A 10 -1.17 3.72 3.47
N ALA A 11 -1.63 3.96 2.25
CA ALA A 11 -0.89 4.72 1.25
C ALA A 11 -1.72 5.89 0.75
N HIS A 12 -1.07 7.04 0.63
CA HIS A 12 -1.63 8.23 0.00
C HIS A 12 -0.73 8.59 -1.17
N VAL A 13 -1.27 8.63 -2.38
CA VAL A 13 -0.48 8.68 -3.59
C VAL A 13 -0.99 9.75 -4.54
N LYS A 14 -0.04 10.50 -5.11
CA LYS A 14 -0.29 11.35 -6.28
C LYS A 14 0.46 10.73 -7.44
N VAL A 15 -0.29 10.26 -8.45
CA VAL A 15 0.31 9.63 -9.63
C VAL A 15 0.75 10.72 -10.61
N LEU A 16 2.00 10.65 -11.03
CA LEU A 16 2.60 11.61 -11.97
C LEU A 16 2.70 11.01 -13.37
N ASP A 17 2.88 9.69 -13.46
CA ASP A 17 3.00 8.94 -14.71
C ASP A 17 2.12 7.70 -14.59
N GLU A 18 0.93 7.77 -15.19
CA GLU A 18 -0.06 6.70 -15.03
C GLU A 18 0.36 5.39 -15.68
N GLU A 19 1.09 5.44 -16.79
CA GLU A 19 1.55 4.22 -17.45
C GLU A 19 2.52 3.44 -16.57
N ARG A 20 3.52 4.14 -16.03
CA ARG A 20 4.50 3.50 -15.14
C ARG A 20 3.85 3.05 -13.84
N TYR A 21 2.97 3.88 -13.29
CA TYR A 21 2.28 3.51 -12.05
C TYR A 21 1.37 2.31 -12.25
N GLY A 22 0.80 2.15 -13.44
CA GLY A 22 0.03 0.96 -13.81
C GLY A 22 0.86 -0.30 -13.73
N LYS A 23 2.13 -0.24 -14.13
CA LYS A 23 3.06 -1.38 -13.99
C LYS A 23 3.30 -1.71 -12.52
N TYR A 24 3.48 -0.68 -11.69
CA TYR A 24 3.56 -0.87 -10.24
C TYR A 24 2.32 -1.59 -9.72
N ALA A 25 1.14 -1.10 -10.05
CA ALA A 25 -0.11 -1.65 -9.52
C ALA A 25 -0.31 -3.11 -9.94
N ALA A 26 0.06 -3.45 -11.19
CA ALA A 26 -0.06 -4.81 -11.69
C ALA A 26 0.84 -5.81 -10.94
N LEU A 27 1.97 -5.36 -10.42
CA LEU A 27 2.90 -6.20 -9.66
C LEU A 27 2.63 -6.13 -8.15
N ALA A 28 2.23 -4.98 -7.65
CA ALA A 28 2.02 -4.77 -6.21
C ALA A 28 0.82 -5.56 -5.68
N GLY A 29 -0.26 -5.63 -6.44
CA GLY A 29 -1.46 -6.36 -6.03
C GLY A 29 -1.16 -7.82 -5.68
N PRO A 30 -0.54 -8.58 -6.60
CA PRO A 30 -0.15 -9.97 -6.29
C PRO A 30 0.84 -10.10 -5.13
N ALA A 31 1.79 -9.17 -5.01
CA ALA A 31 2.76 -9.19 -3.91
C ALA A 31 2.06 -9.00 -2.56
N ILE A 32 1.13 -8.05 -2.48
CA ILE A 32 0.36 -7.79 -1.27
C ILE A 32 -0.49 -9.01 -0.91
N ALA A 33 -1.17 -9.60 -1.89
CA ALA A 33 -1.98 -10.80 -1.65
C ALA A 33 -1.14 -11.98 -1.18
N LYS A 34 0.04 -12.17 -1.76
CA LYS A 34 0.96 -13.26 -1.38
C LYS A 34 1.36 -13.18 0.09
N HIS A 35 1.50 -11.97 0.63
CA HIS A 35 1.88 -11.75 2.03
C HIS A 35 0.68 -11.63 2.96
N GLY A 36 -0.51 -11.98 2.50
CA GLY A 36 -1.71 -12.01 3.33
C GLY A 36 -2.47 -10.70 3.40
N GLY A 37 -2.14 -9.75 2.55
CA GLY A 37 -2.84 -8.46 2.49
C GLY A 37 -4.17 -8.57 1.77
N THR A 38 -5.18 -7.87 2.30
CA THR A 38 -6.50 -7.77 1.69
C THR A 38 -6.82 -6.29 1.53
N PHE A 39 -7.17 -5.87 0.32
CA PHE A 39 -7.52 -4.47 0.08
C PHE A 39 -8.88 -4.15 0.70
N LEU A 40 -8.92 -3.09 1.50
CA LEU A 40 -10.15 -2.56 2.09
C LEU A 40 -10.59 -1.29 1.37
N ALA A 41 -9.65 -0.51 0.86
CA ALA A 41 -9.89 0.64 0.00
C ALA A 41 -8.78 0.69 -1.04
N ARG A 42 -9.13 1.02 -2.27
CA ARG A 42 -8.14 1.00 -3.36
C ARG A 42 -8.54 2.00 -4.44
N GLY A 43 -8.15 3.26 -4.22
CA GLY A 43 -8.39 4.31 -5.19
C GLY A 43 -9.84 4.72 -5.37
N GLY A 44 -10.68 4.52 -4.35
CA GLY A 44 -12.08 4.90 -4.40
C GLY A 44 -12.29 6.39 -4.13
N ARG A 45 -13.58 6.79 -4.06
CA ARG A 45 -13.95 8.15 -3.70
C ARG A 45 -13.39 8.47 -2.32
N TYR A 46 -12.95 9.71 -2.15
CA TYR A 46 -12.37 10.16 -0.89
C TYR A 46 -12.70 11.63 -0.66
N VAL A 47 -12.58 12.07 0.58
CA VAL A 47 -12.70 13.48 0.97
C VAL A 47 -11.48 13.81 1.81
N GLN A 48 -10.67 14.75 1.35
CA GLN A 48 -9.50 15.21 2.11
C GLN A 48 -9.98 16.32 3.05
N LEU A 49 -9.92 16.05 4.34
CA LEU A 49 -10.38 17.01 5.35
C LEU A 49 -9.25 17.87 5.89
N GLU A 50 -8.07 17.31 6.04
CA GLU A 50 -6.86 17.99 6.47
C GLU A 50 -5.65 17.37 5.80
N GLY A 51 -4.57 18.12 5.69
CA GLY A 51 -3.32 17.63 5.12
C GLY A 51 -3.25 17.78 3.61
N ASN A 52 -2.31 17.06 3.02
CA ASN A 52 -2.07 17.12 1.57
C ASN A 52 -3.08 16.27 0.82
N ASP A 53 -3.68 16.86 -0.20
CA ASP A 53 -4.62 16.14 -1.06
C ASP A 53 -3.85 15.26 -2.05
N ARG A 54 -3.90 13.95 -1.83
CA ARG A 54 -3.34 12.96 -2.74
C ARG A 54 -4.48 12.06 -3.21
N PRO A 55 -4.76 12.04 -4.52
CA PRO A 55 -6.01 11.47 -5.04
C PRO A 55 -6.17 9.96 -4.90
N ARG A 56 -5.05 9.21 -4.81
CA ARG A 56 -5.16 7.76 -4.74
C ARG A 56 -4.84 7.28 -3.33
N ASN A 57 -5.85 6.77 -2.66
CA ASN A 57 -5.72 6.30 -1.28
C ASN A 57 -5.99 4.81 -1.23
N VAL A 58 -5.10 4.08 -0.55
CA VAL A 58 -5.17 2.63 -0.46
C VAL A 58 -5.06 2.21 0.99
N VAL A 59 -5.93 1.29 1.40
CA VAL A 59 -5.85 0.65 2.70
C VAL A 59 -5.89 -0.86 2.47
N ALA A 60 -4.89 -1.56 2.96
CA ALA A 60 -4.87 -3.01 2.95
C ALA A 60 -4.66 -3.52 4.37
N ARG A 61 -5.32 -4.63 4.70
CA ARG A 61 -5.15 -5.25 6.01
C ARG A 61 -4.26 -6.48 5.88
N PHE A 62 -3.29 -6.58 6.76
CA PHE A 62 -2.40 -7.75 6.88
C PHE A 62 -2.66 -8.46 8.19
N PRO A 63 -2.30 -9.76 8.31
CA PRO A 63 -2.51 -10.49 9.56
C PRO A 63 -1.68 -9.98 10.73
N SER A 64 -0.60 -9.23 10.47
CA SER A 64 0.24 -8.65 11.51
C SER A 64 1.06 -7.50 10.96
N LEU A 65 1.60 -6.68 11.86
CA LEU A 65 2.54 -5.62 11.50
C LEU A 65 3.76 -6.22 10.80
N ASP A 66 4.29 -7.32 11.34
CA ASP A 66 5.47 -7.97 10.78
C ASP A 66 5.22 -8.47 9.36
N ALA A 67 4.03 -9.01 9.09
CA ALA A 67 3.67 -9.46 7.75
C ALA A 67 3.62 -8.30 6.76
N ALA A 68 3.07 -7.16 7.18
CA ALA A 68 3.01 -5.97 6.32
C ALA A 68 4.41 -5.43 6.02
N VAL A 69 5.28 -5.36 7.02
CA VAL A 69 6.65 -4.90 6.84
C VAL A 69 7.43 -5.89 5.96
N ALA A 70 7.24 -7.19 6.16
CA ALA A 70 7.88 -8.21 5.33
C ALA A 70 7.45 -8.10 3.87
N CYS A 71 6.16 -7.78 3.62
CA CYS A 71 5.68 -7.55 2.27
C CYS A 71 6.44 -6.38 1.62
N TYR A 72 6.58 -5.28 2.32
CA TYR A 72 7.28 -4.11 1.78
C TYR A 72 8.71 -4.45 1.37
N HIS A 73 9.43 -5.21 2.18
CA HIS A 73 10.81 -5.56 1.92
C HIS A 73 10.99 -6.79 1.02
N SER A 74 9.90 -7.43 0.61
CA SER A 74 9.99 -8.61 -0.26
C SER A 74 10.52 -8.25 -1.64
N PRO A 75 11.21 -9.18 -2.30
CA PRO A 75 11.69 -8.95 -3.68
C PRO A 75 10.56 -8.59 -4.63
N GLU A 76 9.41 -9.23 -4.49
CA GLU A 76 8.24 -8.99 -5.34
C GLU A 76 7.74 -7.55 -5.22
N TYR A 77 7.62 -7.04 -4.00
CA TYR A 77 7.15 -5.69 -3.80
C TYR A 77 8.21 -4.66 -4.21
N GLN A 78 9.47 -4.92 -3.92
CA GLN A 78 10.56 -4.01 -4.31
C GLN A 78 10.68 -3.89 -5.84
N GLU A 79 10.43 -4.98 -6.56
CA GLU A 79 10.35 -4.92 -8.02
C GLU A 79 9.19 -4.03 -8.46
N ALA A 80 8.01 -4.21 -7.87
CA ALA A 80 6.87 -3.35 -8.15
C ALA A 80 7.22 -1.89 -7.87
N LEU A 81 7.80 -1.61 -6.71
CA LEU A 81 8.12 -0.27 -6.26
C LEU A 81 9.07 0.45 -7.22
N SER A 82 9.95 -0.29 -7.89
CA SER A 82 10.87 0.31 -8.88
C SER A 82 10.13 1.05 -9.99
N HIS A 83 8.92 0.62 -10.32
CA HIS A 83 8.09 1.28 -11.33
C HIS A 83 7.36 2.51 -10.78
N ALA A 84 7.16 2.58 -9.46
CA ALA A 84 6.50 3.72 -8.82
C ALA A 84 7.46 4.88 -8.57
N LYS A 85 8.75 4.61 -8.44
CA LYS A 85 9.75 5.65 -8.21
C LYS A 85 9.83 6.59 -9.40
N GLY A 86 9.71 7.89 -9.12
CA GLY A 86 9.68 8.90 -10.17
C GLY A 86 8.35 9.02 -10.90
N ALA A 87 7.46 8.03 -10.73
CA ALA A 87 6.14 8.02 -11.34
C ALA A 87 5.04 8.50 -10.39
N SER A 88 5.37 8.72 -9.12
CA SER A 88 4.40 9.09 -8.11
C SER A 88 5.07 9.76 -6.91
N GLU A 89 4.25 10.52 -6.17
CA GLU A 89 4.59 11.01 -4.83
C GLU A 89 3.76 10.21 -3.85
N ARG A 90 4.40 9.58 -2.88
CA ARG A 90 3.74 8.62 -2.01
C ARG A 90 4.13 8.79 -0.55
N ASP A 91 3.12 8.62 0.32
CA ASP A 91 3.35 8.37 1.74
C ASP A 91 2.76 7.00 2.03
N LEU A 92 3.53 6.16 2.69
CA LEU A 92 3.12 4.80 3.02
C LEU A 92 3.56 4.48 4.43
N MET A 93 2.64 3.97 5.23
CA MET A 93 2.95 3.53 6.58
C MET A 93 2.12 2.30 6.93
N VAL A 94 2.56 1.58 7.93
CA VAL A 94 1.78 0.47 8.49
C VAL A 94 1.56 0.74 9.97
N VAL A 95 0.38 0.38 10.45
CA VAL A 95 -0.01 0.59 11.85
C VAL A 95 -0.88 -0.57 12.31
N GLU A 96 -0.64 -1.03 13.53
CA GLU A 96 -1.50 -2.10 14.09
C GLU A 96 -2.92 -1.61 14.29
N GLU A 97 -3.87 -2.53 14.11
CA GLU A 97 -5.26 -2.25 14.42
C GLU A 97 -5.46 -2.08 15.93
N ALA A 98 -6.52 -1.39 16.28
CA ALA A 98 -6.84 -1.10 17.68
C ALA A 98 -7.11 -2.38 18.49
#